data_4368cfef6d4ee0d7734840179edf1403
#
_entry.id   4368cfef6d4ee0d7734840179edf1403
#
_cell.length_a   1.000
_cell.length_b   1.000
_cell.length_c   1.000
_cell.angle_alpha   90.00
_cell.angle_beta   90.00
_cell.angle_gamma   90.00
#
_symmetry.space_group_name_H-M   'P 1'
#
loop_
_entity.id
_entity.type
_entity.pdbx_description
1 polymer ?
#
loop_
_entity_poly.entity_id
_entity_poly.type
_entity_poly.pdbx_seq_one_letter_code
_entity_poly.pdbx_strand_id
1 'polypeptide(L)'
;MASIRTRELKKGGASHTVTWREPGGDLKSRTFTDKDKAVELKDFLDANGNSFKIAAKAKIRKDSTKPTVYEVVVRHIDLLRRPQPGTIAKYRRMAAAHIAPSELGKTPVDKVNKAAVIDWLDQLKVQSRANQPTGQPLGRKTKGNVHAILSAAFATAIDEEVMLRNPAKGVSEADLNEAREPVYLSPEDLVMLTERVDPHYSLFIQFLAGTGLRYSEATALRRRDITIRNGRATVNVSRAWKATTRGEEIGPPKSKKGKRPVACNVALSEALVERLRDIGLDDFVFQRPDGDYVKNSRFHKEVWQPLMAELLDDGSLDRKPWIHEIRHAHCTHLLDAGVPIHKVQARMGHEDPQTTLRVYARLSQASDTSAADALG
;
A
#
# COMPACT_ATOMS: atom_id res chain seq x y z
N MET A 1 33.33 -28.99 0.79
CA MET A 1 34.38 -28.20 0.14
C MET A 1 34.57 -28.69 -1.27
N ALA A 2 34.81 -27.78 -2.21
CA ALA A 2 35.19 -28.14 -3.58
C ALA A 2 36.66 -28.53 -3.64
N SER A 3 37.01 -29.43 -4.57
CA SER A 3 38.42 -29.91 -4.75
C SER A 3 38.83 -29.70 -6.21
N ILE A 4 40.15 -29.51 -6.42
CA ILE A 4 40.75 -29.41 -7.75
C ILE A 4 41.66 -30.58 -7.97
N ARG A 5 41.48 -31.28 -9.11
CA ARG A 5 42.38 -32.32 -9.57
C ARG A 5 43.04 -31.88 -10.86
N THR A 6 44.37 -31.85 -10.90
CA THR A 6 45.14 -31.53 -12.09
C THR A 6 45.62 -32.82 -12.78
N ARG A 7 45.52 -32.86 -14.09
CA ARG A 7 46.00 -33.96 -14.91
C ARG A 7 46.81 -33.42 -16.10
N GLU A 8 48.01 -33.90 -16.28
CA GLU A 8 48.81 -33.58 -17.46
C GLU A 8 48.26 -34.28 -18.70
N LEU A 9 48.24 -33.56 -19.80
CA LEU A 9 47.71 -34.04 -21.08
C LEU A 9 48.87 -34.61 -21.96
N LYS A 10 48.65 -35.76 -22.58
CA LYS A 10 49.62 -36.42 -23.46
C LYS A 10 50.17 -35.58 -24.62
N LYS A 11 49.46 -34.48 -24.99
CA LYS A 11 49.84 -33.52 -26.04
C LYS A 11 50.44 -32.21 -25.51
N GLY A 12 50.88 -32.20 -24.26
CA GLY A 12 51.35 -31.00 -23.60
C GLY A 12 50.23 -30.15 -22.98
N GLY A 13 50.50 -29.56 -21.82
CA GLY A 13 49.52 -28.77 -21.03
C GLY A 13 48.85 -29.57 -19.90
N ALA A 14 48.07 -28.92 -19.12
CA ALA A 14 47.34 -29.53 -17.97
C ALA A 14 45.84 -29.22 -18.04
N SER A 15 45.02 -30.12 -17.53
CA SER A 15 43.61 -29.92 -17.28
C SER A 15 43.32 -29.91 -15.77
N HIS A 16 42.48 -28.98 -15.35
CA HIS A 16 42.15 -28.74 -13.97
C HIS A 16 40.65 -29.01 -13.76
N THR A 17 40.29 -30.08 -13.08
CA THR A 17 38.91 -30.46 -12.83
C THR A 17 38.52 -30.05 -11.44
N VAL A 18 37.55 -29.16 -11.27
CA VAL A 18 36.92 -28.79 -10.02
C VAL A 18 35.76 -29.75 -9.78
N THR A 19 35.75 -30.39 -8.63
CA THR A 19 34.69 -31.32 -8.21
C THR A 19 34.08 -30.82 -6.88
N TRP A 20 32.74 -30.78 -6.82
CA TRP A 20 32.03 -30.36 -5.62
C TRP A 20 30.72 -31.15 -5.47
N ARG A 21 30.19 -31.15 -4.27
CA ARG A 21 28.87 -31.72 -3.96
C ARG A 21 27.88 -30.59 -3.75
N GLU A 22 26.82 -30.51 -4.57
CA GLU A 22 25.74 -29.56 -4.39
C GLU A 22 25.03 -29.75 -3.03
N PRO A 23 24.35 -28.74 -2.47
CA PRO A 23 23.59 -28.88 -1.23
C PRO A 23 22.53 -30.00 -1.26
N GLY A 24 22.04 -30.38 -2.43
CA GLY A 24 21.12 -31.52 -2.64
C GLY A 24 21.79 -32.91 -2.65
N GLY A 25 23.12 -32.99 -2.46
CA GLY A 25 23.87 -34.23 -2.43
C GLY A 25 24.51 -34.67 -3.75
N ASP A 26 24.13 -34.06 -4.86
CA ASP A 26 24.66 -34.37 -6.20
C ASP A 26 26.13 -34.01 -6.35
N LEU A 27 26.94 -34.94 -6.87
CA LEU A 27 28.32 -34.69 -7.21
C LEU A 27 28.41 -34.09 -8.61
N LYS A 28 29.01 -32.88 -8.70
CA LYS A 28 29.22 -32.15 -9.97
C LYS A 28 30.70 -31.92 -10.21
N SER A 29 31.09 -31.78 -11.46
CA SER A 29 32.46 -31.43 -11.81
C SER A 29 32.50 -30.53 -13.06
N ARG A 30 33.55 -29.72 -13.15
CA ARG A 30 33.85 -28.87 -14.33
C ARG A 30 35.34 -28.80 -14.56
N THR A 31 35.75 -28.99 -15.80
CA THR A 31 37.16 -29.03 -16.23
C THR A 31 37.52 -27.74 -16.95
N PHE A 32 38.72 -27.24 -16.65
CA PHE A 32 39.32 -26.05 -17.22
C PHE A 32 40.71 -26.38 -17.75
N THR A 33 41.16 -25.69 -18.79
CA THR A 33 42.54 -25.68 -19.26
C THR A 33 43.38 -24.63 -18.54
N ASP A 34 42.73 -23.66 -17.90
CA ASP A 34 43.33 -22.55 -17.17
C ASP A 34 43.19 -22.84 -15.65
N LYS A 35 44.33 -22.86 -14.95
CA LYS A 35 44.41 -23.12 -13.52
C LYS A 35 43.73 -22.03 -12.69
N ASP A 36 43.90 -20.78 -13.09
CA ASP A 36 43.35 -19.64 -12.32
C ASP A 36 41.83 -19.63 -12.34
N LYS A 37 41.23 -19.99 -13.50
CA LYS A 37 39.76 -20.17 -13.62
C LYS A 37 39.24 -21.33 -12.77
N ALA A 38 40.02 -22.41 -12.65
CA ALA A 38 39.64 -23.52 -11.80
C ALA A 38 39.72 -23.16 -10.30
N VAL A 39 40.76 -22.41 -9.91
CA VAL A 39 40.91 -21.90 -8.52
C VAL A 39 39.75 -20.92 -8.22
N GLU A 40 39.49 -19.99 -9.12
CA GLU A 40 38.38 -19.01 -8.95
C GLU A 40 37.04 -19.72 -8.73
N LEU A 41 36.71 -20.72 -9.57
CA LEU A 41 35.46 -21.47 -9.39
C LEU A 41 35.43 -22.18 -8.03
N LYS A 42 36.54 -22.83 -7.61
CA LYS A 42 36.63 -23.50 -6.32
C LYS A 42 36.37 -22.54 -5.17
N ASP A 43 37.04 -21.38 -5.17
CA ASP A 43 36.93 -20.39 -4.09
C ASP A 43 35.51 -19.81 -4.03
N PHE A 44 34.87 -19.55 -5.19
CA PHE A 44 33.47 -19.13 -5.23
C PHE A 44 32.51 -20.22 -4.72
N LEU A 45 32.76 -21.49 -5.02
CA LEU A 45 31.95 -22.60 -4.50
C LEU A 45 32.10 -22.74 -3.00
N ASP A 46 33.32 -22.72 -2.48
CA ASP A 46 33.60 -22.84 -1.04
C ASP A 46 32.99 -21.66 -0.26
N ALA A 47 33.07 -20.44 -0.80
CA ALA A 47 32.44 -19.24 -0.19
C ALA A 47 30.90 -19.21 -0.26
N ASN A 48 30.28 -20.03 -1.13
CA ASN A 48 28.84 -20.00 -1.39
C ASN A 48 28.19 -21.38 -1.15
N GLY A 49 28.67 -22.13 -0.17
CA GLY A 49 28.07 -23.39 0.29
C GLY A 49 28.05 -24.50 -0.75
N ASN A 50 29.04 -24.53 -1.66
CA ASN A 50 29.17 -25.47 -2.77
C ASN A 50 28.01 -25.46 -3.79
N SER A 51 27.19 -24.45 -3.81
CA SER A 51 26.14 -24.30 -4.81
C SER A 51 26.67 -23.58 -6.07
N PHE A 52 26.72 -24.27 -7.20
CA PHE A 52 27.16 -23.67 -8.48
C PHE A 52 26.26 -22.51 -8.89
N LYS A 53 24.95 -22.62 -8.64
CA LYS A 53 23.98 -21.54 -8.94
C LYS A 53 24.26 -20.28 -8.14
N ILE A 54 24.60 -20.41 -6.86
CA ILE A 54 24.93 -19.27 -5.97
C ILE A 54 26.31 -18.71 -6.34
N ALA A 55 27.30 -19.57 -6.55
CA ALA A 55 28.66 -19.17 -6.96
C ALA A 55 28.64 -18.42 -8.31
N ALA A 56 27.92 -18.93 -9.32
CA ALA A 56 27.77 -18.26 -10.61
C ALA A 56 27.15 -16.87 -10.49
N LYS A 57 26.11 -16.70 -9.63
CA LYS A 57 25.51 -15.40 -9.35
C LYS A 57 26.49 -14.45 -8.64
N ALA A 58 27.28 -14.96 -7.68
CA ALA A 58 28.30 -14.17 -7.00
C ALA A 58 29.38 -13.65 -7.97
N LYS A 59 29.82 -14.50 -8.92
CA LYS A 59 30.77 -14.10 -9.97
C LYS A 59 30.20 -13.00 -10.87
N ILE A 60 28.95 -13.15 -11.34
CA ILE A 60 28.27 -12.13 -12.17
C ILE A 60 28.25 -10.78 -11.45
N ARG A 61 28.04 -10.77 -10.13
CA ARG A 61 28.06 -9.54 -9.33
C ARG A 61 29.44 -8.91 -9.26
N LYS A 62 30.47 -9.74 -9.11
CA LYS A 62 31.87 -9.26 -9.01
C LYS A 62 32.37 -8.68 -10.33
N ASP A 63 31.97 -9.25 -11.44
CA ASP A 63 32.48 -8.88 -12.77
C ASP A 63 31.74 -7.68 -13.41
N SER A 64 30.63 -7.20 -12.84
CA SER A 64 29.89 -6.04 -13.34
C SER A 64 30.29 -4.76 -12.61
N THR A 65 30.53 -3.70 -13.37
CA THR A 65 30.77 -2.33 -12.87
C THR A 65 29.48 -1.51 -12.78
N LYS A 66 28.33 -2.07 -13.19
CA LYS A 66 27.04 -1.38 -13.16
C LYS A 66 26.41 -1.47 -11.75
N PRO A 67 25.62 -0.47 -11.37
CA PRO A 67 24.95 -0.47 -10.06
C PRO A 67 23.97 -1.65 -9.95
N THR A 68 23.70 -2.05 -8.73
CA THR A 68 22.69 -3.06 -8.40
C THR A 68 21.27 -2.50 -8.61
N VAL A 69 20.30 -3.39 -8.75
CA VAL A 69 18.87 -3.01 -8.82
C VAL A 69 18.46 -2.15 -7.63
N TYR A 70 18.89 -2.50 -6.41
CA TYR A 70 18.54 -1.72 -5.22
C TYR A 70 19.12 -0.31 -5.25
N GLU A 71 20.37 -0.15 -5.67
CA GLU A 71 21.00 1.18 -5.81
C GLU A 71 20.27 2.05 -6.84
N VAL A 72 19.86 1.47 -7.97
CA VAL A 72 19.06 2.17 -8.98
C VAL A 72 17.69 2.56 -8.43
N VAL A 73 17.04 1.70 -7.64
CA VAL A 73 15.76 2.03 -7.00
C VAL A 73 15.91 3.16 -5.97
N VAL A 74 16.96 3.14 -5.17
CA VAL A 74 17.25 4.23 -4.22
C VAL A 74 17.51 5.53 -4.97
N ARG A 75 18.33 5.49 -6.01
CA ARG A 75 18.63 6.63 -6.88
C ARG A 75 17.35 7.23 -7.47
N HIS A 76 16.47 6.40 -8.03
CA HIS A 76 15.17 6.83 -8.54
C HIS A 76 14.34 7.54 -7.46
N ILE A 77 14.22 6.94 -6.27
CA ILE A 77 13.44 7.53 -5.17
C ILE A 77 14.01 8.89 -4.74
N ASP A 78 15.33 9.05 -4.75
CA ASP A 78 16.00 10.29 -4.38
C ASP A 78 15.80 11.42 -5.41
N LEU A 79 15.57 11.08 -6.68
CA LEU A 79 15.25 12.02 -7.75
C LEU A 79 13.79 12.50 -7.74
N LEU A 80 12.89 11.82 -7.03
CA LEU A 80 11.47 12.20 -6.97
C LEU A 80 11.29 13.56 -6.29
N ARG A 81 10.61 14.49 -6.98
CA ARG A 81 10.31 15.85 -6.47
C ARG A 81 8.82 16.11 -6.23
N ARG A 82 7.94 15.42 -6.96
CA ARG A 82 6.48 15.66 -6.89
C ARG A 82 5.76 14.94 -5.74
N PRO A 83 6.13 13.69 -5.34
CA PRO A 83 5.41 13.00 -4.28
C PRO A 83 5.59 13.66 -2.92
N GLN A 84 4.56 13.60 -2.08
CA GLN A 84 4.63 14.07 -0.70
C GLN A 84 5.68 13.28 0.10
N PRO A 85 6.33 13.88 1.12
CA PRO A 85 7.38 13.23 1.92
C PRO A 85 6.96 11.86 2.48
N GLY A 86 5.71 11.71 2.94
CA GLY A 86 5.16 10.44 3.41
C GLY A 86 5.09 9.36 2.33
N THR A 87 4.89 9.74 1.06
CA THR A 87 4.91 8.81 -0.08
C THR A 87 6.34 8.35 -0.37
N ILE A 88 7.30 9.27 -0.36
CA ILE A 88 8.72 8.95 -0.52
C ILE A 88 9.19 8.00 0.59
N ALA A 89 8.83 8.29 1.84
CA ALA A 89 9.14 7.42 2.98
C ALA A 89 8.52 6.01 2.83
N LYS A 90 7.30 5.93 2.29
CA LYS A 90 6.65 4.65 1.96
C LYS A 90 7.42 3.89 0.89
N TYR A 91 7.85 4.55 -0.18
CA TYR A 91 8.64 3.92 -1.25
C TYR A 91 9.97 3.38 -0.73
N ARG A 92 10.69 4.17 0.08
CA ARG A 92 11.94 3.70 0.71
C ARG A 92 11.71 2.47 1.58
N ARG A 93 10.67 2.46 2.42
CA ARG A 93 10.33 1.28 3.23
C ARG A 93 10.02 0.05 2.39
N MET A 94 9.25 0.22 1.31
CA MET A 94 8.92 -0.90 0.40
C MET A 94 10.17 -1.42 -0.31
N ALA A 95 11.06 -0.54 -0.79
CA ALA A 95 12.32 -0.92 -1.40
C ALA A 95 13.23 -1.66 -0.41
N ALA A 96 13.37 -1.15 0.81
CA ALA A 96 14.19 -1.76 1.86
C ALA A 96 13.64 -3.13 2.30
N ALA A 97 12.32 -3.28 2.38
CA ALA A 97 11.69 -4.53 2.84
C ALA A 97 11.66 -5.62 1.76
N HIS A 98 11.48 -5.27 0.48
CA HIS A 98 11.17 -6.25 -0.55
C HIS A 98 12.23 -6.34 -1.67
N ILE A 99 12.98 -5.26 -1.92
CA ILE A 99 13.99 -5.25 -2.98
C ILE A 99 15.39 -5.49 -2.40
N ALA A 100 15.80 -4.72 -1.40
CA ALA A 100 17.13 -4.81 -0.82
C ALA A 100 17.57 -6.23 -0.40
N PRO A 101 16.75 -7.03 0.32
CA PRO A 101 17.14 -8.35 0.77
C PRO A 101 17.11 -9.40 -0.35
N SER A 102 16.42 -9.12 -1.47
CA SER A 102 16.21 -10.09 -2.54
C SER A 102 17.47 -10.30 -3.40
N GLU A 103 17.53 -11.46 -4.04
CA GLU A 103 18.59 -11.75 -5.02
C GLU A 103 18.53 -10.78 -6.20
N LEU A 104 17.31 -10.41 -6.63
CA LEU A 104 17.11 -9.39 -7.66
C LEU A 104 17.74 -8.05 -7.24
N GLY A 105 17.47 -7.61 -6.01
CA GLY A 105 17.98 -6.34 -5.50
C GLY A 105 19.50 -6.22 -5.49
N LYS A 106 20.19 -7.35 -5.29
CA LYS A 106 21.65 -7.46 -5.26
C LYS A 106 22.27 -7.69 -6.63
N THR A 107 21.45 -7.91 -7.66
CA THR A 107 21.92 -8.18 -9.03
C THR A 107 22.24 -6.87 -9.75
N PRO A 108 23.39 -6.74 -10.46
CA PRO A 108 23.66 -5.62 -11.34
C PRO A 108 22.58 -5.46 -12.40
N VAL A 109 22.19 -4.21 -12.73
CA VAL A 109 21.04 -3.95 -13.62
C VAL A 109 21.23 -4.45 -15.04
N ASP A 110 22.47 -4.53 -15.53
CA ASP A 110 22.80 -5.08 -16.86
C ASP A 110 22.61 -6.60 -16.97
N LYS A 111 22.45 -7.29 -15.85
CA LYS A 111 22.27 -8.75 -15.76
C LYS A 111 20.83 -9.16 -15.44
N VAL A 112 19.93 -8.20 -15.30
CA VAL A 112 18.51 -8.47 -15.00
C VAL A 112 17.75 -8.75 -16.27
N ASN A 113 16.97 -9.81 -16.28
CA ASN A 113 16.03 -10.16 -17.36
C ASN A 113 14.58 -10.26 -16.82
N LYS A 114 13.63 -10.41 -17.76
CA LYS A 114 12.20 -10.48 -17.44
C LYS A 114 11.86 -11.66 -16.52
N ALA A 115 12.47 -12.83 -16.76
CA ALA A 115 12.23 -14.02 -15.93
C ALA A 115 12.64 -13.79 -14.47
N ALA A 116 13.80 -13.14 -14.23
CA ALA A 116 14.25 -12.82 -12.88
C ALA A 116 13.29 -11.86 -12.15
N VAL A 117 12.62 -10.95 -12.87
CA VAL A 117 11.60 -10.06 -12.29
C VAL A 117 10.34 -10.85 -11.94
N ILE A 118 9.89 -11.76 -12.80
CA ILE A 118 8.73 -12.63 -12.53
C ILE A 118 9.00 -13.51 -11.31
N ASP A 119 10.10 -14.25 -11.30
CA ASP A 119 10.49 -15.12 -10.19
C ASP A 119 10.56 -14.37 -8.85
N TRP A 120 11.07 -13.13 -8.88
CA TRP A 120 11.13 -12.29 -7.69
C TRP A 120 9.73 -11.89 -7.20
N LEU A 121 8.83 -11.47 -8.10
CA LEU A 121 7.45 -11.10 -7.75
C LEU A 121 6.69 -12.28 -7.14
N ASP A 122 6.88 -13.48 -7.65
CA ASP A 122 6.22 -14.69 -7.16
C ASP A 122 6.71 -15.06 -5.75
N GLN A 123 7.99 -14.81 -5.47
CA GLN A 123 8.62 -15.10 -4.18
C GLN A 123 8.36 -14.06 -3.09
N LEU A 124 7.70 -12.92 -3.40
CA LEU A 124 7.45 -11.87 -2.44
C LEU A 124 6.52 -12.33 -1.31
N LYS A 125 6.99 -12.19 -0.07
CA LYS A 125 6.28 -12.58 1.15
C LYS A 125 6.04 -11.37 2.06
N VAL A 126 5.03 -11.50 2.92
CA VAL A 126 4.76 -10.52 3.98
C VAL A 126 5.95 -10.48 4.92
N GLN A 127 6.40 -9.27 5.25
CA GLN A 127 7.46 -9.04 6.23
C GLN A 127 6.86 -8.80 7.61
N SER A 128 7.45 -9.41 8.63
CA SER A 128 7.15 -9.13 10.04
C SER A 128 7.68 -7.74 10.44
N ARG A 129 7.35 -7.28 11.66
CA ARG A 129 7.92 -6.02 12.20
C ARG A 129 9.44 -6.04 12.31
N ALA A 130 10.05 -7.22 12.41
CA ALA A 130 11.49 -7.41 12.41
C ALA A 130 12.10 -7.61 11.00
N ASN A 131 11.37 -7.24 9.94
CA ASN A 131 11.74 -7.43 8.53
C ASN A 131 12.06 -8.90 8.16
N GLN A 132 11.45 -9.86 8.87
CA GLN A 132 11.59 -11.29 8.57
C GLN A 132 10.39 -11.78 7.76
N PRO A 133 10.58 -12.61 6.71
CA PRO A 133 9.47 -13.19 5.97
C PRO A 133 8.57 -14.04 6.86
N THR A 134 7.27 -13.79 6.84
CA THR A 134 6.29 -14.55 7.65
C THR A 134 5.86 -15.88 7.02
N GLY A 135 6.35 -16.19 5.81
CA GLY A 135 5.92 -17.35 5.03
C GLY A 135 4.68 -17.08 4.16
N GLN A 136 3.82 -16.13 4.53
CA GLN A 136 2.63 -15.78 3.74
C GLN A 136 2.99 -14.97 2.49
N PRO A 137 2.35 -15.23 1.33
CA PRO A 137 2.57 -14.45 0.12
C PRO A 137 2.16 -12.99 0.32
N LEU A 138 2.91 -12.09 -0.30
CA LEU A 138 2.57 -10.67 -0.28
C LEU A 138 1.28 -10.42 -1.06
N GLY A 139 0.38 -9.63 -0.49
CA GLY A 139 -0.89 -9.30 -1.15
C GLY A 139 -0.68 -8.59 -2.49
N ARG A 140 -1.50 -8.94 -3.49
CA ARG A 140 -1.42 -8.51 -4.90
C ARG A 140 -1.22 -7.00 -5.05
N LYS A 141 -2.05 -6.18 -4.40
CA LYS A 141 -1.92 -4.71 -4.46
C LYS A 141 -0.56 -4.21 -3.99
N THR A 142 0.03 -4.85 -2.98
CA THR A 142 1.37 -4.48 -2.49
C THR A 142 2.43 -4.93 -3.48
N LYS A 143 2.32 -6.13 -4.06
CA LYS A 143 3.17 -6.58 -5.16
C LYS A 143 3.16 -5.60 -6.32
N GLY A 144 1.97 -5.19 -6.80
CA GLY A 144 1.82 -4.20 -7.86
C GLY A 144 2.48 -2.85 -7.53
N ASN A 145 2.37 -2.38 -6.28
CA ASN A 145 3.04 -1.15 -5.84
C ASN A 145 4.57 -1.29 -5.86
N VAL A 146 5.12 -2.42 -5.40
CA VAL A 146 6.57 -2.67 -5.40
C VAL A 146 7.08 -2.82 -6.83
N HIS A 147 6.34 -3.53 -7.68
CA HIS A 147 6.63 -3.65 -9.11
C HIS A 147 6.63 -2.29 -9.82
N ALA A 148 5.65 -1.43 -9.53
CA ALA A 148 5.59 -0.09 -10.12
C ALA A 148 6.81 0.77 -9.75
N ILE A 149 7.29 0.68 -8.51
CA ILE A 149 8.52 1.36 -8.07
C ILE A 149 9.72 0.82 -8.83
N LEU A 150 9.84 -0.50 -8.95
CA LEU A 150 10.93 -1.16 -9.68
C LEU A 150 10.93 -0.75 -11.17
N SER A 151 9.77 -0.82 -11.82
CA SER A 151 9.63 -0.45 -13.23
C SER A 151 9.94 1.01 -13.50
N ALA A 152 9.51 1.92 -12.60
CA ALA A 152 9.85 3.33 -12.69
C ALA A 152 11.35 3.59 -12.48
N ALA A 153 11.98 2.85 -11.56
CA ALA A 153 13.43 2.94 -11.34
C ALA A 153 14.23 2.48 -12.56
N PHE A 154 13.80 1.40 -13.21
CA PHE A 154 14.42 0.96 -14.47
C PHE A 154 14.22 1.97 -15.62
N ALA A 155 13.08 2.66 -15.67
CA ALA A 155 12.89 3.75 -16.64
C ALA A 155 13.89 4.89 -16.39
N THR A 156 14.09 5.30 -15.13
CA THR A 156 15.12 6.29 -14.78
C THR A 156 16.52 5.82 -15.15
N ALA A 157 16.83 4.54 -14.93
CA ALA A 157 18.15 3.98 -15.29
C ALA A 157 18.38 3.94 -16.82
N ILE A 158 17.32 3.84 -17.62
CA ILE A 158 17.41 3.98 -19.07
C ILE A 158 17.66 5.43 -19.45
N ASP A 159 16.95 6.38 -18.85
CA ASP A 159 17.12 7.81 -19.08
C ASP A 159 18.53 8.27 -18.68
N GLU A 160 19.16 7.65 -17.67
CA GLU A 160 20.53 7.87 -17.23
C GLU A 160 21.58 7.02 -18.00
N GLU A 161 21.19 6.30 -19.06
CA GLU A 161 22.06 5.44 -19.90
C GLU A 161 22.76 4.30 -19.12
N VAL A 162 22.24 3.94 -17.95
CA VAL A 162 22.77 2.85 -17.11
C VAL A 162 22.36 1.48 -17.64
N MET A 163 21.17 1.41 -18.26
CA MET A 163 20.64 0.20 -18.89
C MET A 163 19.89 0.50 -20.19
N LEU A 164 19.76 -0.53 -21.07
CA LEU A 164 19.20 -0.34 -22.40
C LEU A 164 17.68 -0.60 -22.51
N ARG A 165 17.11 -1.41 -21.62
CA ARG A 165 15.72 -1.81 -21.67
C ARG A 165 15.18 -2.11 -20.27
N ASN A 166 13.88 -1.94 -20.08
CA ASN A 166 13.20 -2.19 -18.81
C ASN A 166 12.68 -3.64 -18.76
N PRO A 167 13.30 -4.54 -17.97
CA PRO A 167 12.86 -5.93 -17.88
C PRO A 167 11.56 -6.10 -17.06
N ALA A 168 11.13 -5.07 -16.33
CA ALA A 168 9.85 -5.08 -15.61
C ALA A 168 8.67 -4.64 -16.50
N LYS A 169 8.94 -4.06 -17.70
CA LYS A 169 7.88 -3.64 -18.61
C LYS A 169 7.15 -4.85 -19.18
N GLY A 170 5.81 -4.84 -19.13
CA GLY A 170 4.99 -5.95 -19.64
C GLY A 170 5.10 -7.23 -18.78
N VAL A 171 5.62 -7.14 -17.57
CA VAL A 171 5.35 -8.10 -16.52
C VAL A 171 4.02 -7.66 -15.94
N SER A 172 2.95 -8.21 -16.48
CA SER A 172 1.60 -7.93 -16.04
C SER A 172 1.24 -8.91 -14.94
N GLU A 173 0.94 -8.39 -13.78
CA GLU A 173 0.04 -9.05 -12.85
C GLU A 173 -1.39 -8.69 -13.30
N ALA A 174 -1.74 -8.97 -14.55
CA ALA A 174 -3.00 -8.58 -15.18
C ALA A 174 -4.23 -9.08 -14.44
N ASP A 175 -4.07 -10.10 -13.59
CA ASP A 175 -5.15 -10.69 -12.79
C ASP A 175 -5.11 -10.27 -11.32
N LEU A 176 -4.41 -9.19 -10.97
CA LEU A 176 -4.26 -8.71 -9.60
C LEU A 176 -5.51 -8.00 -9.03
N ASN A 177 -6.58 -7.96 -9.75
CA ASN A 177 -7.78 -7.20 -9.38
C ASN A 177 -8.89 -8.01 -8.71
N GLU A 178 -8.58 -8.98 -7.89
CA GLU A 178 -9.48 -9.29 -6.79
C GLU A 178 -9.30 -8.23 -5.70
N ALA A 179 -9.67 -7.00 -6.02
CA ALA A 179 -9.91 -6.02 -4.97
C ALA A 179 -11.02 -6.61 -4.09
N ARG A 180 -10.80 -6.70 -2.78
CA ARG A 180 -11.87 -7.02 -1.84
C ARG A 180 -13.09 -6.19 -2.24
N GLU A 181 -14.21 -6.86 -2.45
CA GLU A 181 -15.47 -6.17 -2.68
C GLU A 181 -15.76 -5.26 -1.49
N PRO A 182 -16.08 -3.99 -1.71
CA PRO A 182 -16.48 -3.10 -0.65
C PRO A 182 -17.78 -3.64 -0.02
N VAL A 183 -17.91 -3.45 1.29
CA VAL A 183 -19.16 -3.77 1.99
C VAL A 183 -20.11 -2.60 1.79
N TYR A 184 -21.29 -2.87 1.25
CA TYR A 184 -22.39 -1.90 1.26
C TYR A 184 -22.92 -1.80 2.70
N LEU A 185 -23.11 -0.58 3.16
CA LEU A 185 -23.76 -0.28 4.43
C LEU A 185 -25.05 0.46 4.14
N SER A 186 -26.16 -0.15 4.50
CA SER A 186 -27.50 0.46 4.39
C SER A 186 -27.67 1.61 5.37
N PRO A 187 -28.69 2.46 5.24
CA PRO A 187 -29.04 3.44 6.27
C PRO A 187 -29.22 2.81 7.66
N GLU A 188 -29.86 1.64 7.72
CA GLU A 188 -30.12 0.85 8.93
C GLU A 188 -28.81 0.37 9.56
N ASP A 189 -27.86 -0.10 8.76
CA ASP A 189 -26.54 -0.49 9.25
C ASP A 189 -25.79 0.69 9.86
N LEU A 190 -25.90 1.89 9.26
CA LEU A 190 -25.27 3.09 9.80
C LEU A 190 -25.90 3.52 11.14
N VAL A 191 -27.20 3.36 11.30
CA VAL A 191 -27.91 3.59 12.60
C VAL A 191 -27.41 2.57 13.62
N MET A 192 -27.44 1.30 13.29
CA MET A 192 -26.96 0.21 14.16
C MET A 192 -25.52 0.43 14.58
N LEU A 193 -24.62 0.78 13.67
CA LEU A 193 -23.22 1.11 14.00
C LEU A 193 -23.11 2.28 14.99
N THR A 194 -23.98 3.28 14.85
CA THR A 194 -24.00 4.46 15.73
C THR A 194 -24.51 4.10 17.14
N GLU A 195 -25.47 3.18 17.25
CA GLU A 195 -26.06 2.73 18.51
C GLU A 195 -25.18 1.72 19.26
N ARG A 196 -24.52 0.83 18.51
CA ARG A 196 -23.74 -0.29 19.07
C ARG A 196 -22.28 0.08 19.40
N VAL A 197 -21.73 1.12 18.79
CA VAL A 197 -20.39 1.60 19.16
C VAL A 197 -20.39 2.15 20.58
N ASP A 198 -19.22 2.13 21.23
CA ASP A 198 -19.04 2.81 22.52
C ASP A 198 -19.68 4.21 22.46
N PRO A 199 -20.57 4.56 23.42
CA PRO A 199 -21.33 5.82 23.44
C PRO A 199 -20.46 7.08 23.27
N HIS A 200 -19.22 7.04 23.74
CA HIS A 200 -18.26 8.14 23.55
C HIS A 200 -17.99 8.42 22.05
N TYR A 201 -18.07 7.41 21.20
CA TYR A 201 -17.80 7.53 19.76
C TYR A 201 -19.06 7.54 18.89
N SER A 202 -20.26 7.43 19.48
CA SER A 202 -21.53 7.40 18.74
C SER A 202 -21.68 8.62 17.83
N LEU A 203 -21.50 9.84 18.35
CA LEU A 203 -21.54 11.06 17.56
C LEU A 203 -20.44 11.09 16.47
N PHE A 204 -19.29 10.50 16.71
CA PHE A 204 -18.22 10.43 15.68
C PHE A 204 -18.60 9.54 14.50
N ILE A 205 -19.24 8.39 14.75
CA ILE A 205 -19.76 7.51 13.69
C ILE A 205 -20.90 8.20 12.93
N GLN A 206 -21.86 8.78 13.65
CA GLN A 206 -22.96 9.58 13.06
C GLN A 206 -22.41 10.72 12.19
N PHE A 207 -21.37 11.40 12.66
CA PHE A 207 -20.73 12.48 11.92
C PHE A 207 -20.07 11.99 10.62
N LEU A 208 -19.34 10.86 10.66
CA LEU A 208 -18.76 10.27 9.45
C LEU A 208 -19.83 9.86 8.45
N ALA A 209 -20.92 9.26 8.92
CA ALA A 209 -22.07 8.86 8.09
C ALA A 209 -22.79 10.09 7.48
N GLY A 210 -23.03 11.13 8.28
CA GLY A 210 -23.78 12.32 7.84
C GLY A 210 -23.00 13.31 6.98
N THR A 211 -21.65 13.30 7.05
CA THR A 211 -20.79 14.25 6.31
C THR A 211 -19.99 13.61 5.18
N GLY A 212 -19.72 12.31 5.24
CA GLY A 212 -18.85 11.61 4.31
C GLY A 212 -17.39 12.08 4.36
N LEU A 213 -16.93 12.74 5.42
CA LEU A 213 -15.54 13.16 5.57
C LEU A 213 -14.60 11.95 5.61
N ARG A 214 -13.35 12.16 5.16
CA ARG A 214 -12.31 11.15 5.41
C ARG A 214 -12.02 11.10 6.91
N TYR A 215 -11.69 9.92 7.43
CA TYR A 215 -11.31 9.75 8.83
C TYR A 215 -10.30 10.82 9.28
N SER A 216 -9.23 10.98 8.50
CA SER A 216 -8.16 11.95 8.81
C SER A 216 -8.59 13.43 8.72
N GLU A 217 -9.65 13.75 7.97
CA GLU A 217 -10.27 15.08 7.94
C GLU A 217 -11.10 15.28 9.19
N ALA A 218 -11.98 14.34 9.52
CA ALA A 218 -12.88 14.41 10.66
C ALA A 218 -12.13 14.52 12.01
N THR A 219 -11.11 13.70 12.19
CA THR A 219 -10.32 13.71 13.45
C THR A 219 -9.36 14.89 13.59
N ALA A 220 -9.12 15.65 12.50
CA ALA A 220 -8.32 16.87 12.53
C ALA A 220 -9.17 18.15 12.73
N LEU A 221 -10.51 18.02 12.81
CA LEU A 221 -11.40 19.17 13.01
C LEU A 221 -11.25 19.77 14.39
N ARG A 222 -11.17 21.07 14.44
CA ARG A 222 -11.25 21.88 15.66
C ARG A 222 -12.61 22.59 15.73
N ARG A 223 -13.02 23.01 16.93
CA ARG A 223 -14.29 23.72 17.09
C ARG A 223 -14.44 24.90 16.13
N ARG A 224 -13.38 25.68 15.92
CA ARG A 224 -13.36 26.83 14.98
C ARG A 224 -13.63 26.46 13.51
N ASP A 225 -13.53 25.19 13.14
CA ASP A 225 -13.83 24.71 11.78
C ASP A 225 -15.34 24.47 11.57
N ILE A 226 -16.16 24.57 12.62
CA ILE A 226 -17.61 24.38 12.55
C ILE A 226 -18.30 25.72 12.79
N THR A 227 -19.09 26.14 11.79
CA THR A 227 -19.91 27.33 11.86
C THR A 227 -21.37 26.93 11.99
N ILE A 228 -22.10 27.53 12.95
CA ILE A 228 -23.53 27.31 13.15
C ILE A 228 -24.27 28.58 12.74
N ARG A 229 -25.22 28.46 11.81
CA ARG A 229 -26.08 29.54 11.37
C ARG A 229 -27.51 29.03 11.25
N ASN A 230 -28.46 29.72 11.82
CA ASN A 230 -29.90 29.37 11.80
C ASN A 230 -30.13 27.88 12.16
N GLY A 231 -29.50 27.41 13.24
CA GLY A 231 -29.60 26.03 13.70
C GLY A 231 -28.90 24.98 12.81
N ARG A 232 -28.19 25.39 11.75
CA ARG A 232 -27.49 24.48 10.84
C ARG A 232 -25.99 24.58 10.96
N ALA A 233 -25.34 23.44 11.21
CA ALA A 233 -23.89 23.34 11.23
C ALA A 233 -23.31 23.19 9.80
N THR A 234 -22.21 23.89 9.56
CA THR A 234 -21.37 23.73 8.36
C THR A 234 -19.95 23.47 8.82
N VAL A 235 -19.37 22.39 8.32
CA VAL A 235 -18.00 21.97 8.59
C VAL A 235 -17.09 22.50 7.50
N ASN A 236 -16.10 23.30 7.86
CA ASN A 236 -15.09 23.83 6.96
C ASN A 236 -13.87 22.92 6.95
N VAL A 237 -13.81 22.00 6.00
CA VAL A 237 -12.67 21.08 5.86
C VAL A 237 -11.47 21.84 5.30
N SER A 238 -10.47 22.08 6.12
CA SER A 238 -9.25 22.82 5.73
C SER A 238 -7.95 22.05 6.00
N ARG A 239 -8.03 20.98 6.79
CA ARG A 239 -6.89 20.19 7.26
C ARG A 239 -7.19 18.71 7.36
N ALA A 240 -6.14 17.90 7.47
CA ALA A 240 -6.22 16.45 7.68
C ALA A 240 -4.92 15.95 8.33
N TRP A 241 -4.98 14.85 9.06
CA TRP A 241 -3.80 14.13 9.50
C TRP A 241 -3.07 13.50 8.33
N LYS A 242 -1.75 13.61 8.32
CA LYS A 242 -0.85 13.06 7.32
C LYS A 242 0.24 12.25 8.00
N ALA A 243 0.52 11.07 7.45
CA ALA A 243 1.69 10.31 7.85
C ALA A 243 2.96 10.99 7.33
N THR A 244 3.92 11.21 8.22
CA THR A 244 5.25 11.73 7.92
C THR A 244 6.32 10.75 8.39
N THR A 245 7.59 11.08 8.17
CA THR A 245 8.71 10.28 8.70
C THR A 245 8.82 10.32 10.22
N ARG A 246 8.25 11.36 10.86
CA ARG A 246 8.27 11.58 12.30
C ARG A 246 6.98 11.15 13.01
N GLY A 247 6.01 10.61 12.29
CA GLY A 247 4.71 10.23 12.81
C GLY A 247 3.56 10.83 12.01
N GLU A 248 2.52 11.31 12.71
CA GLU A 248 1.36 11.96 12.09
C GLU A 248 1.40 13.47 12.37
N GLU A 249 1.17 14.27 11.35
CA GLU A 249 1.15 15.73 11.43
C GLU A 249 -0.10 16.28 10.75
N ILE A 250 -0.63 17.40 11.25
CA ILE A 250 -1.74 18.10 10.61
C ILE A 250 -1.21 18.94 9.44
N GLY A 251 -1.83 18.76 8.29
CA GLY A 251 -1.51 19.53 7.08
C GLY A 251 -2.74 19.77 6.21
N PRO A 252 -2.61 20.45 5.07
CA PRO A 252 -3.72 20.66 4.15
C PRO A 252 -4.26 19.31 3.64
N PRO A 253 -5.53 19.22 3.22
CA PRO A 253 -6.07 18.01 2.61
C PRO A 253 -5.23 17.54 1.42
N LYS A 254 -5.38 16.26 1.05
CA LYS A 254 -4.58 15.61 -0.01
C LYS A 254 -4.67 16.31 -1.37
N SER A 255 -5.80 16.94 -1.67
CA SER A 255 -6.07 17.65 -2.94
C SER A 255 -6.61 19.05 -2.69
N LYS A 256 -6.55 19.93 -3.70
CA LYS A 256 -7.12 21.28 -3.63
C LYS A 256 -8.64 21.24 -3.37
N LYS A 257 -9.37 20.33 -4.02
CA LYS A 257 -10.81 20.09 -3.81
C LYS A 257 -11.12 19.50 -2.42
N GLY A 258 -10.12 19.06 -1.67
CA GLY A 258 -10.27 18.63 -0.29
C GLY A 258 -10.68 19.75 0.66
N LYS A 259 -10.29 21.02 0.38
CA LYS A 259 -10.77 22.19 1.11
C LYS A 259 -12.19 22.51 0.62
N ARG A 260 -13.16 22.37 1.51
CA ARG A 260 -14.57 22.53 1.16
C ARG A 260 -15.44 22.71 2.39
N PRO A 261 -16.57 23.43 2.28
CA PRO A 261 -17.63 23.40 3.29
C PRO A 261 -18.51 22.16 3.09
N VAL A 262 -18.97 21.58 4.19
CA VAL A 262 -19.92 20.46 4.20
C VAL A 262 -21.04 20.79 5.18
N ALA A 263 -22.25 21.01 4.69
CA ALA A 263 -23.42 21.25 5.52
C ALA A 263 -23.91 19.96 6.18
N CYS A 264 -24.31 20.04 7.44
CA CYS A 264 -24.91 18.95 8.21
C CYS A 264 -26.44 18.99 8.10
N ASN A 265 -27.11 17.86 8.25
CA ASN A 265 -28.56 17.81 8.41
C ASN A 265 -28.95 18.37 9.80
N VAL A 266 -30.26 18.50 10.06
CA VAL A 266 -30.78 19.11 11.30
C VAL A 266 -30.31 18.32 12.52
N ALA A 267 -30.58 17.01 12.56
CA ALA A 267 -30.27 16.16 13.72
C ALA A 267 -28.76 16.16 14.06
N LEU A 268 -27.88 16.04 13.04
CA LEU A 268 -26.45 16.13 13.27
C LEU A 268 -26.00 17.54 13.72
N SER A 269 -26.70 18.59 13.23
CA SER A 269 -26.40 19.97 13.65
C SER A 269 -26.73 20.19 15.13
N GLU A 270 -27.85 19.67 15.59
CA GLU A 270 -28.27 19.74 17.00
C GLU A 270 -27.26 18.99 17.92
N ALA A 271 -26.89 17.77 17.53
CA ALA A 271 -25.89 16.99 18.27
C ALA A 271 -24.51 17.68 18.30
N LEU A 272 -24.12 18.35 17.21
CA LEU A 272 -22.89 19.15 17.16
C LEU A 272 -22.99 20.41 18.04
N VAL A 273 -24.13 21.11 18.07
CA VAL A 273 -24.32 22.26 18.95
C VAL A 273 -24.08 21.85 20.41
N GLU A 274 -24.66 20.74 20.84
CA GLU A 274 -24.48 20.21 22.20
C GLU A 274 -23.00 19.85 22.43
N ARG A 275 -22.38 19.10 21.55
CA ARG A 275 -20.97 18.71 21.67
C ARG A 275 -20.02 19.91 21.78
N LEU A 276 -20.33 21.00 21.07
CA LEU A 276 -19.44 22.16 20.99
C LEU A 276 -19.56 23.15 22.13
N ARG A 277 -20.50 22.98 23.09
CA ARG A 277 -20.71 23.90 24.21
C ARG A 277 -19.47 24.06 25.08
N ASP A 278 -18.86 22.94 25.43
CA ASP A 278 -17.76 22.89 26.40
C ASP A 278 -16.39 22.68 25.76
N ILE A 279 -16.28 22.89 24.44
CA ILE A 279 -15.02 22.72 23.68
C ILE A 279 -14.43 24.08 23.32
N GLY A 280 -13.18 24.31 23.64
CA GLY A 280 -12.41 25.49 23.21
C GLY A 280 -12.22 25.59 21.71
N LEU A 281 -12.07 26.81 21.18
CA LEU A 281 -11.96 27.05 19.71
C LEU A 281 -10.86 26.24 19.03
N ASP A 282 -9.79 25.97 19.76
CA ASP A 282 -8.62 25.22 19.24
C ASP A 282 -8.63 23.75 19.61
N ASP A 283 -9.61 23.28 20.38
CA ASP A 283 -9.73 21.88 20.75
C ASP A 283 -10.31 21.05 19.62
N PHE A 284 -9.93 19.76 19.58
CA PHE A 284 -10.50 18.82 18.62
C PHE A 284 -11.97 18.55 18.91
N VAL A 285 -12.81 18.53 17.88
CA VAL A 285 -14.23 18.21 17.98
C VAL A 285 -14.44 16.78 18.50
N PHE A 286 -13.63 15.86 18.00
CA PHE A 286 -13.63 14.47 18.42
C PHE A 286 -12.31 14.13 19.10
N GLN A 287 -12.44 13.78 20.38
CA GLN A 287 -11.34 13.44 21.27
C GLN A 287 -11.53 12.03 21.78
N ARG A 288 -10.47 11.42 22.22
CA ARG A 288 -10.48 10.22 23.04
C ARG A 288 -10.81 10.59 24.50
N PRO A 289 -11.14 9.60 25.35
CA PRO A 289 -11.38 9.86 26.79
C PRO A 289 -10.20 10.56 27.50
N ASP A 290 -8.96 10.38 26.98
CA ASP A 290 -7.77 11.03 27.53
C ASP A 290 -7.53 12.46 26.98
N GLY A 291 -8.46 12.99 26.17
CA GLY A 291 -8.39 14.34 25.61
C GLY A 291 -7.57 14.48 24.32
N ASP A 292 -6.85 13.42 23.89
CA ASP A 292 -6.10 13.43 22.64
C ASP A 292 -7.04 13.18 21.44
N TYR A 293 -6.57 13.48 20.23
CA TYR A 293 -7.35 13.20 19.02
C TYR A 293 -7.58 11.70 18.77
N VAL A 294 -8.65 11.37 18.06
CA VAL A 294 -9.02 9.98 17.74
C VAL A 294 -8.08 9.40 16.71
N LYS A 295 -6.94 8.85 17.16
CA LYS A 295 -5.91 8.25 16.30
C LYS A 295 -6.42 6.99 15.62
N ASN A 296 -6.26 6.91 14.29
CA ASN A 296 -6.82 5.82 13.48
C ASN A 296 -6.41 4.42 13.96
N SER A 297 -5.12 4.19 14.20
CA SER A 297 -4.62 2.87 14.62
C SER A 297 -5.17 2.41 15.96
N ARG A 298 -5.37 3.35 16.89
CA ARG A 298 -5.89 3.10 18.22
C ARG A 298 -7.40 2.86 18.18
N PHE A 299 -8.14 3.77 17.54
CA PHE A 299 -9.58 3.62 17.33
C PHE A 299 -9.91 2.30 16.64
N HIS A 300 -9.16 1.96 15.58
CA HIS A 300 -9.37 0.70 14.87
C HIS A 300 -9.18 -0.52 15.78
N LYS A 301 -8.13 -0.52 16.62
CA LYS A 301 -7.82 -1.65 17.50
C LYS A 301 -8.75 -1.74 18.71
N GLU A 302 -9.02 -0.59 19.34
CA GLU A 302 -9.66 -0.53 20.66
C GLU A 302 -11.20 -0.40 20.58
N VAL A 303 -11.72 0.13 19.46
CA VAL A 303 -13.15 0.38 19.25
C VAL A 303 -13.71 -0.36 18.07
N TRP A 304 -13.15 -0.12 16.86
CA TRP A 304 -13.73 -0.66 15.63
C TRP A 304 -13.62 -2.18 15.51
N GLN A 305 -12.47 -2.77 15.83
CA GLN A 305 -12.31 -4.22 15.74
C GLN A 305 -13.20 -4.99 16.73
N PRO A 306 -13.30 -4.60 18.02
CA PRO A 306 -14.24 -5.24 18.96
C PRO A 306 -15.68 -5.14 18.47
N LEU A 307 -16.15 -3.94 18.09
CA LEU A 307 -17.51 -3.75 17.54
C LEU A 307 -17.76 -4.65 16.33
N MET A 308 -16.82 -4.74 15.40
CA MET A 308 -16.97 -5.61 14.23
C MET A 308 -16.99 -7.10 14.58
N ALA A 309 -16.26 -7.50 15.62
CA ALA A 309 -16.29 -8.89 16.08
C ALA A 309 -17.66 -9.23 16.66
N GLU A 310 -18.23 -8.35 17.48
CA GLU A 310 -19.57 -8.49 18.06
C GLU A 310 -20.65 -8.59 16.98
N LEU A 311 -20.68 -7.64 16.01
CA LEU A 311 -21.70 -7.59 14.97
C LEU A 311 -21.62 -8.72 13.95
N LEU A 312 -20.46 -9.34 13.79
CA LEU A 312 -20.30 -10.56 12.98
C LEU A 312 -20.73 -11.82 13.74
N ASP A 313 -20.48 -11.85 15.06
CA ASP A 313 -20.80 -13.00 15.92
C ASP A 313 -22.31 -13.13 16.13
N ASP A 314 -22.99 -12.00 16.30
CA ASP A 314 -24.47 -11.98 16.46
C ASP A 314 -25.25 -11.97 15.13
N GLY A 315 -24.56 -12.01 14.00
CA GLY A 315 -25.16 -12.03 12.67
C GLY A 315 -25.77 -10.70 12.20
N SER A 316 -25.52 -9.60 12.92
CA SER A 316 -25.98 -8.26 12.51
C SER A 316 -25.27 -7.76 11.25
N LEU A 317 -24.10 -8.28 10.95
CA LEU A 317 -23.36 -8.05 9.71
C LEU A 317 -22.84 -9.35 9.12
N ASP A 318 -22.95 -9.52 7.80
CA ASP A 318 -22.40 -10.69 7.09
C ASP A 318 -20.89 -10.56 6.82
N ARG A 319 -20.40 -9.33 6.67
CA ARG A 319 -19.01 -9.02 6.32
C ARG A 319 -18.51 -7.82 7.08
N LYS A 320 -17.24 -7.86 7.50
CA LYS A 320 -16.57 -6.79 8.23
C LYS A 320 -16.34 -5.56 7.34
N PRO A 321 -17.03 -4.42 7.54
CA PRO A 321 -16.71 -3.19 6.85
C PRO A 321 -15.42 -2.55 7.40
N TRP A 322 -14.71 -1.80 6.54
CA TRP A 322 -13.71 -0.87 6.98
C TRP A 322 -14.37 0.47 7.33
N ILE A 323 -13.82 1.21 8.26
CA ILE A 323 -14.39 2.51 8.64
C ILE A 323 -14.52 3.48 7.45
N HIS A 324 -13.70 3.34 6.42
CA HIS A 324 -13.79 4.14 5.19
C HIS A 324 -15.03 3.80 4.34
N GLU A 325 -15.65 2.65 4.56
CA GLU A 325 -16.87 2.23 3.86
C GLU A 325 -18.10 3.03 4.33
N ILE A 326 -18.07 3.62 5.54
CA ILE A 326 -19.07 4.63 5.96
C ILE A 326 -19.10 5.81 4.97
N ARG A 327 -17.93 6.27 4.55
CA ARG A 327 -17.84 7.33 3.54
C ARG A 327 -18.30 6.86 2.16
N HIS A 328 -18.05 5.61 1.78
CA HIS A 328 -18.57 5.04 0.55
C HIS A 328 -20.10 4.96 0.59
N ALA A 329 -20.68 4.50 1.70
CA ALA A 329 -22.13 4.50 1.91
C ALA A 329 -22.74 5.89 1.78
N HIS A 330 -22.15 6.93 2.41
CA HIS A 330 -22.59 8.30 2.25
C HIS A 330 -22.63 8.75 0.76
N CYS A 331 -21.61 8.38 -0.02
CA CYS A 331 -21.54 8.68 -1.45
C CYS A 331 -22.68 7.99 -2.22
N THR A 332 -22.87 6.70 -1.98
CA THR A 332 -23.88 5.88 -2.64
C THR A 332 -25.29 6.34 -2.28
N HIS A 333 -25.60 6.55 -0.99
CA HIS A 333 -26.92 7.02 -0.54
C HIS A 333 -27.30 8.38 -1.14
N LEU A 334 -26.33 9.30 -1.32
CA LEU A 334 -26.62 10.57 -1.98
C LEU A 334 -26.96 10.40 -3.47
N LEU A 335 -26.28 9.49 -4.16
CA LEU A 335 -26.54 9.21 -5.57
C LEU A 335 -27.87 8.46 -5.73
N ASP A 336 -28.17 7.49 -4.88
CA ASP A 336 -29.46 6.77 -4.84
C ASP A 336 -30.64 7.71 -4.52
N ALA A 337 -30.39 8.73 -3.70
CA ALA A 337 -31.34 9.82 -3.45
C ALA A 337 -31.45 10.84 -4.61
N GLY A 338 -30.84 10.57 -5.77
CA GLY A 338 -30.92 11.42 -6.96
C GLY A 338 -30.07 12.70 -6.88
N VAL A 339 -29.15 12.84 -5.93
CA VAL A 339 -28.28 14.01 -5.87
C VAL A 339 -27.30 13.99 -7.06
N PRO A 340 -27.24 15.05 -7.88
CA PRO A 340 -26.38 15.07 -9.06
C PRO A 340 -24.92 14.77 -8.73
N ILE A 341 -24.28 13.93 -9.54
CA ILE A 341 -22.92 13.41 -9.28
C ILE A 341 -21.89 14.51 -9.06
N HIS A 342 -21.99 15.65 -9.75
CA HIS A 342 -21.08 16.78 -9.56
C HIS A 342 -21.19 17.42 -8.17
N LYS A 343 -22.41 17.44 -7.57
CA LYS A 343 -22.67 17.91 -6.21
C LYS A 343 -22.10 16.92 -5.19
N VAL A 344 -22.31 15.61 -5.43
CA VAL A 344 -21.72 14.55 -4.59
C VAL A 344 -20.20 14.61 -4.65
N GLN A 345 -19.62 14.74 -5.85
CA GLN A 345 -18.17 14.89 -6.03
C GLN A 345 -17.62 16.09 -5.25
N ALA A 346 -18.25 17.25 -5.36
CA ALA A 346 -17.85 18.45 -4.63
C ALA A 346 -17.91 18.24 -3.10
N ARG A 347 -19.03 17.68 -2.59
CA ARG A 347 -19.21 17.35 -1.18
C ARG A 347 -18.16 16.37 -0.66
N MET A 348 -17.85 15.33 -1.44
CA MET A 348 -16.84 14.33 -1.11
C MET A 348 -15.40 14.85 -1.23
N GLY A 349 -15.16 15.93 -1.99
CA GLY A 349 -13.83 16.43 -2.29
C GLY A 349 -13.00 15.42 -3.10
N HIS A 350 -13.64 14.78 -4.07
CA HIS A 350 -12.96 13.93 -5.05
C HIS A 350 -12.39 14.79 -6.17
N GLU A 351 -11.10 14.62 -6.44
CA GLU A 351 -10.42 15.38 -7.51
C GLU A 351 -10.85 14.87 -8.88
N ASP A 352 -10.98 13.55 -9.00
CA ASP A 352 -11.41 12.84 -10.21
C ASP A 352 -12.86 12.36 -10.06
N PRO A 353 -13.77 12.73 -11.00
CA PRO A 353 -15.15 12.24 -11.04
C PRO A 353 -15.24 10.71 -11.11
N GLN A 354 -14.30 10.06 -11.79
CA GLN A 354 -14.27 8.61 -11.89
C GLN A 354 -14.18 7.91 -10.52
N THR A 355 -13.62 8.60 -9.51
CA THR A 355 -13.61 8.06 -8.14
C THR A 355 -15.01 7.90 -7.59
N THR A 356 -15.89 8.91 -7.81
CA THR A 356 -17.30 8.87 -7.39
C THR A 356 -18.07 7.79 -8.14
N LEU A 357 -17.93 7.75 -9.47
CA LEU A 357 -18.56 6.72 -10.31
C LEU A 357 -18.12 5.30 -9.95
N ARG A 358 -16.83 5.10 -9.68
CA ARG A 358 -16.31 3.78 -9.32
C ARG A 358 -16.81 3.29 -7.97
N VAL A 359 -17.01 4.19 -7.00
CA VAL A 359 -17.61 3.85 -5.70
C VAL A 359 -19.07 3.44 -5.93
N TYR A 360 -19.82 4.23 -6.66
CA TYR A 360 -21.23 3.98 -6.95
C TYR A 360 -21.43 2.67 -7.73
N ALA A 361 -20.73 2.48 -8.84
CA ALA A 361 -20.85 1.29 -9.68
C ALA A 361 -20.52 -0.04 -8.95
N ARG A 362 -19.78 0.02 -7.85
CA ARG A 362 -19.47 -1.17 -7.04
C ARG A 362 -20.46 -1.44 -5.92
N LEU A 363 -21.20 -0.45 -5.48
CA LEU A 363 -22.06 -0.51 -4.30
C LEU A 363 -23.53 -0.30 -4.63
N SER A 364 -23.85 0.28 -5.79
CA SER A 364 -25.24 0.46 -6.20
C SER A 364 -25.89 -0.90 -6.44
N GLN A 365 -26.95 -1.15 -5.68
CA GLN A 365 -27.88 -2.24 -5.93
C GLN A 365 -29.03 -1.80 -6.81
N ALA A 366 -28.93 -0.59 -7.42
CA ALA A 366 -29.96 -0.08 -8.31
C ALA A 366 -30.28 -1.15 -9.36
N SER A 367 -31.43 -1.74 -9.20
CA SER A 367 -31.95 -2.73 -10.14
C SER A 367 -32.19 -2.04 -11.48
N ASP A 368 -32.00 -2.78 -12.56
CA ASP A 368 -32.38 -2.36 -13.91
C ASP A 368 -33.85 -1.91 -14.00
N THR A 369 -34.68 -2.30 -13.05
CA THR A 369 -36.08 -1.84 -12.89
C THR A 369 -36.20 -0.31 -12.80
N SER A 370 -35.32 0.40 -12.08
CA SER A 370 -35.38 1.86 -12.00
C SER A 370 -35.06 2.53 -13.33
N ALA A 371 -34.22 1.93 -14.15
CA ALA A 371 -33.94 2.42 -15.51
C ALA A 371 -35.11 2.11 -16.46
N ALA A 372 -35.75 0.94 -16.30
CA ALA A 372 -36.97 0.60 -17.08
C ALA A 372 -38.14 1.51 -16.74
N ASP A 373 -38.38 1.77 -15.44
CA ASP A 373 -39.44 2.65 -14.96
C ASP A 373 -39.25 4.11 -15.40
N ALA A 374 -38.02 4.56 -15.65
CA ALA A 374 -37.72 5.88 -16.18
C ALA A 374 -38.09 6.05 -17.68
N LEU A 375 -38.37 4.96 -18.38
CA LEU A 375 -38.75 4.96 -19.79
C LEU A 375 -40.29 4.89 -20.00
N GLY A 376 -41.05 4.82 -18.91
CA GLY A 376 -42.52 4.85 -18.88
C GLY A 376 -43.11 3.47 -18.86
#